data_f9c8ed767e6addf678025da37bf1b78a
#
_entry.id   f9c8ed767e6addf678025da37bf1b78a
#
_cell.length_a   1.000
_cell.length_b   1.000
_cell.length_c   1.000
_cell.angle_alpha   90.00
_cell.angle_beta   90.00
_cell.angle_gamma   90.00
#
_symmetry.space_group_name_H-M   'P 1'
#
loop_
_entity.id
_entity.type
_entity.pdbx_description
1 polymer ?
#
loop_
_entity_poly.entity_id
_entity_poly.type
_entity_poly.pdbx_seq_one_letter_code
_entity_poly.pdbx_strand_id
1 'polypeptide(L)'
;EKARKAFDRFIKGLHKDINPAVSEPQAIEMLAQHIITQPVFEALFENYAFTANNPVSKAMNSIVRLLNDKIDEADHRSLENFYSSVRRRAEGIDNAEAKQKIVVELYDKFFTTAFPKVKEQLGIVYTPVEVVDFIIHSVEHVLQEQFGHSLNDRGVKIIDPFTGTGTFITRLLQSGIIHDLEYKYKNEIFANEIVLLA
;
A
#
# COMPACT_ATOMS: atom_id res chain seq x y z
N GLU A 1 22.51 18.88 10.73
CA GLU A 1 22.99 19.07 9.37
C GLU A 1 22.85 17.81 8.50
N LYS A 2 23.30 16.62 8.96
CA LYS A 2 23.21 15.35 8.20
C LYS A 2 21.77 14.96 7.88
N ALA A 3 20.86 15.05 8.86
CA ALA A 3 19.44 14.72 8.69
C ALA A 3 18.76 15.66 7.67
N ARG A 4 19.06 16.97 7.70
CA ARG A 4 18.50 17.93 6.72
C ARG A 4 18.95 17.59 5.30
N LYS A 5 20.24 17.31 5.09
CA LYS A 5 20.76 16.92 3.77
C LYS A 5 20.15 15.60 3.25
N ALA A 6 19.83 14.66 4.15
CA ALA A 6 19.15 13.41 3.78
C ALA A 6 17.69 13.69 3.40
N PHE A 7 17.00 14.52 4.15
CA PHE A 7 15.63 14.94 3.88
C PHE A 7 15.52 15.71 2.56
N ASP A 8 16.44 16.64 2.27
CA ASP A 8 16.47 17.38 1.01
C ASP A 8 16.69 16.45 -0.20
N ARG A 9 17.48 15.39 -0.05
CA ARG A 9 17.64 14.36 -1.09
C ARG A 9 16.37 13.54 -1.28
N PHE A 10 15.70 13.20 -0.19
CA PHE A 10 14.43 12.48 -0.25
C PHE A 10 13.36 13.28 -0.98
N ILE A 11 13.17 14.56 -0.62
CA ILE A 11 12.21 15.44 -1.33
C ILE A 11 12.55 15.54 -2.81
N LYS A 12 13.82 15.72 -3.16
CA LYS A 12 14.25 15.75 -4.57
C LYS A 12 13.91 14.44 -5.30
N GLY A 13 14.04 13.30 -4.63
CA GLY A 13 13.63 12.00 -5.16
C GLY A 13 12.12 11.92 -5.37
N LEU A 14 11.33 12.33 -4.38
CA LEU A 14 9.87 12.39 -4.49
C LEU A 14 9.42 13.27 -5.67
N HIS A 15 10.01 14.47 -5.81
CA HIS A 15 9.68 15.38 -6.89
C HIS A 15 10.05 14.84 -8.27
N LYS A 16 11.17 14.10 -8.37
CA LYS A 16 11.63 13.54 -9.63
C LYS A 16 10.84 12.31 -10.06
N ASP A 17 10.60 11.40 -9.11
CA ASP A 17 10.21 10.03 -9.42
C ASP A 17 8.71 9.76 -9.14
N ILE A 18 8.05 10.63 -8.34
CA ILE A 18 6.65 10.46 -7.93
C ILE A 18 5.80 11.67 -8.32
N ASN A 19 5.95 12.79 -7.60
CA ASN A 19 5.12 13.97 -7.82
C ASN A 19 5.86 15.26 -7.42
N PRO A 20 6.10 16.19 -8.37
CA PRO A 20 6.79 17.45 -8.09
C PRO A 20 6.01 18.42 -7.18
N ALA A 21 4.70 18.17 -6.95
CA ALA A 21 3.85 19.00 -6.10
C ALA A 21 3.89 18.62 -4.61
N VAL A 22 4.60 17.55 -4.22
CA VAL A 22 4.72 17.15 -2.80
C VAL A 22 5.44 18.23 -2.00
N SER A 23 4.76 18.77 -0.99
CA SER A 23 5.32 19.78 -0.08
C SER A 23 6.20 19.14 1.02
N GLU A 24 7.06 19.96 1.67
CA GLU A 24 7.83 19.48 2.82
C GLU A 24 6.97 18.90 3.96
N PRO A 25 5.84 19.52 4.37
CA PRO A 25 4.95 18.93 5.37
C PRO A 25 4.41 17.56 4.95
N GLN A 26 3.99 17.40 3.70
CA GLN A 26 3.52 16.10 3.18
C GLN A 26 4.63 15.04 3.19
N ALA A 27 5.86 15.42 2.81
CA ALA A 27 6.99 14.51 2.85
C ALA A 27 7.34 14.07 4.29
N ILE A 28 7.21 14.97 5.28
CA ILE A 28 7.39 14.64 6.71
C ILE A 28 6.29 13.66 7.15
N GLU A 29 5.05 13.89 6.75
CA GLU A 29 3.93 13.02 7.06
C GLU A 29 4.11 11.62 6.45
N MET A 30 4.55 11.52 5.20
CA MET A 30 4.91 10.26 4.55
C MET A 30 6.00 9.50 5.31
N LEU A 31 7.02 10.20 5.80
CA LEU A 31 8.08 9.58 6.63
C LEU A 31 7.53 9.09 7.98
N ALA A 32 6.69 9.87 8.64
CA ALA A 32 6.07 9.47 9.91
C ALA A 32 5.19 8.23 9.74
N GLN A 33 4.37 8.22 8.69
CA GLN A 33 3.56 7.05 8.33
C GLN A 33 4.44 5.82 8.09
N HIS A 34 5.54 5.96 7.32
CA HIS A 34 6.45 4.86 7.04
C HIS A 34 7.12 4.32 8.31
N ILE A 35 7.60 5.19 9.20
CA ILE A 35 8.22 4.78 10.48
C ILE A 35 7.28 3.91 11.30
N ILE A 36 6.00 4.30 11.36
CA ILE A 36 5.01 3.59 12.19
C ILE A 36 4.53 2.31 11.51
N THR A 37 4.39 2.28 10.19
CA THR A 37 3.83 1.14 9.47
C THR A 37 4.86 0.08 9.08
N GLN A 38 6.13 0.44 8.90
CA GLN A 38 7.18 -0.48 8.49
C GLN A 38 7.27 -1.74 9.36
N PRO A 39 7.29 -1.69 10.71
CA PRO A 39 7.35 -2.89 11.54
C PRO A 39 6.10 -3.79 11.42
N VAL A 40 4.96 -3.20 11.06
CA VAL A 40 3.72 -3.94 10.79
C VAL A 40 3.87 -4.78 9.53
N PHE A 41 4.35 -4.16 8.45
CA PHE A 41 4.59 -4.87 7.19
C PHE A 41 5.69 -5.93 7.33
N GLU A 42 6.74 -5.65 8.08
CA GLU A 42 7.79 -6.62 8.36
C GLU A 42 7.24 -7.84 9.12
N ALA A 43 6.36 -7.62 10.10
CA ALA A 43 5.73 -8.70 10.84
C ALA A 43 4.76 -9.55 9.99
N LEU A 44 3.99 -8.91 9.09
CA LEU A 44 3.01 -9.59 8.25
C LEU A 44 3.63 -10.33 7.06
N PHE A 45 4.75 -9.81 6.54
CA PHE A 45 5.39 -10.27 5.32
C PHE A 45 6.85 -10.69 5.54
N GLU A 46 7.16 -11.23 6.72
CA GLU A 46 8.51 -11.64 7.14
C GLU A 46 9.22 -12.51 6.09
N ASN A 47 8.49 -13.45 5.47
CA ASN A 47 9.02 -14.36 4.46
C ASN A 47 9.28 -13.73 3.10
N TYR A 48 8.81 -12.49 2.85
CA TYR A 48 8.89 -11.84 1.54
C TYR A 48 9.92 -10.71 1.47
N ALA A 49 10.58 -10.37 2.59
CA ALA A 49 11.50 -9.22 2.70
C ALA A 49 10.90 -7.95 2.04
N PHE A 50 9.60 -7.71 2.26
CA PHE A 50 8.79 -6.71 1.58
C PHE A 50 9.43 -5.32 1.65
N THR A 51 9.76 -4.85 2.85
CA THR A 51 10.37 -3.52 3.04
C THR A 51 11.77 -3.43 2.47
N ALA A 52 12.53 -4.53 2.46
CA ALA A 52 13.87 -4.58 1.89
C ALA A 52 13.88 -4.53 0.36
N ASN A 53 12.80 -4.97 -0.29
CA ASN A 53 12.68 -5.00 -1.74
C ASN A 53 11.94 -3.79 -2.33
N ASN A 54 11.13 -3.10 -1.55
CA ASN A 54 10.36 -1.94 -1.98
C ASN A 54 11.29 -0.72 -2.18
N PRO A 55 11.33 -0.09 -3.39
CA PRO A 55 12.20 1.06 -3.67
C PRO A 55 11.91 2.27 -2.77
N VAL A 56 10.65 2.50 -2.45
CA VAL A 56 10.19 3.59 -1.58
C VAL A 56 10.68 3.37 -0.17
N SER A 57 10.50 2.17 0.39
CA SER A 57 11.03 1.79 1.70
C SER A 57 12.55 1.97 1.78
N LYS A 58 13.28 1.59 0.73
CA LYS A 58 14.74 1.79 0.67
C LYS A 58 15.13 3.27 0.73
N ALA A 59 14.45 4.13 0.01
CA ALA A 59 14.70 5.58 0.03
C ALA A 59 14.40 6.18 1.40
N MET A 60 13.32 5.76 2.05
CA MET A 60 12.91 6.22 3.39
C MET A 60 13.82 5.68 4.50
N ASN A 61 14.24 4.42 4.43
CA ASN A 61 15.06 3.78 5.46
C ASN A 61 16.39 4.52 5.73
N SER A 62 16.95 5.16 4.72
CA SER A 62 18.16 5.97 4.89
C SER A 62 17.96 7.17 5.83
N ILE A 63 16.75 7.72 5.84
CA ILE A 63 16.37 8.86 6.71
C ILE A 63 15.91 8.36 8.06
N VAL A 64 15.11 7.31 8.08
CA VAL A 64 14.60 6.68 9.31
C VAL A 64 15.73 6.30 10.25
N ARG A 65 16.82 5.71 9.74
CA ARG A 65 18.02 5.39 10.54
C ARG A 65 18.68 6.62 11.18
N LEU A 66 18.60 7.79 10.53
CA LEU A 66 19.16 9.03 11.09
C LEU A 66 18.22 9.69 12.11
N LEU A 67 16.94 9.31 12.11
CA LEU A 67 15.93 9.84 13.01
C LEU A 67 15.68 8.93 14.21
N ASN A 68 15.91 7.61 14.10
CA ASN A 68 15.70 6.65 15.17
C ASN A 68 16.44 6.99 16.47
N ASP A 69 17.63 7.57 16.39
CA ASP A 69 18.40 8.02 17.56
C ASP A 69 17.72 9.18 18.32
N LYS A 70 16.61 9.71 17.81
CA LYS A 70 15.90 10.89 18.35
C LYS A 70 14.47 10.60 18.78
N ILE A 71 13.99 9.38 18.61
CA ILE A 71 12.65 8.96 19.04
C ILE A 71 12.72 8.66 20.54
N ASP A 72 11.78 9.22 21.31
CA ASP A 72 11.75 9.07 22.78
C ASP A 72 11.42 7.63 23.17
N GLU A 73 12.03 7.13 24.28
CA GLU A 73 11.78 5.77 24.81
C GLU A 73 10.30 5.51 25.18
N ALA A 74 9.54 6.56 25.51
CA ALA A 74 8.12 6.46 25.81
C ALA A 74 7.29 6.14 24.56
N ASP A 75 7.63 6.77 23.43
CA ASP A 75 6.98 6.53 22.14
C ASP A 75 7.31 5.15 21.62
N HIS A 76 8.57 4.70 21.77
CA HIS A 76 8.98 3.33 21.44
C HIS A 76 8.17 2.27 22.20
N ARG A 77 7.90 2.43 23.51
CA ARG A 77 7.12 1.47 24.30
C ARG A 77 5.66 1.40 23.87
N SER A 78 5.06 2.53 23.54
CA SER A 78 3.67 2.57 23.05
C SER A 78 3.53 1.84 21.72
N LEU A 79 4.45 2.09 20.81
CA LEU A 79 4.52 1.45 19.50
C LEU A 79 4.83 -0.05 19.61
N GLU A 80 5.71 -0.46 20.51
CA GLU A 80 6.07 -1.88 20.71
C GLU A 80 4.87 -2.72 21.17
N ASN A 81 4.01 -2.19 22.06
CA ASN A 81 2.77 -2.86 22.44
C ASN A 81 1.82 -3.04 21.26
N PHE A 82 1.72 -2.05 20.39
CA PHE A 82 0.95 -2.13 19.15
C PHE A 82 1.53 -3.20 18.22
N TYR A 83 2.84 -3.18 17.97
CA TYR A 83 3.50 -4.16 17.08
C TYR A 83 3.40 -5.59 17.62
N SER A 84 3.54 -5.78 18.92
CA SER A 84 3.36 -7.09 19.57
C SER A 84 1.93 -7.62 19.41
N SER A 85 0.94 -6.75 19.42
CA SER A 85 -0.46 -7.11 19.15
C SER A 85 -0.65 -7.52 17.69
N VAL A 86 -0.02 -6.81 16.74
CA VAL A 86 -0.08 -7.14 15.31
C VAL A 86 0.58 -8.48 15.05
N ARG A 87 1.80 -8.71 15.58
CA ARG A 87 2.52 -9.99 15.42
C ARG A 87 1.68 -11.15 15.91
N ARG A 88 1.09 -11.06 17.12
CA ARG A 88 0.21 -12.11 17.66
C ARG A 88 -1.01 -12.42 16.78
N ARG A 89 -1.55 -11.41 16.09
CA ARG A 89 -2.67 -11.59 15.15
C ARG A 89 -2.21 -12.23 13.85
N ALA A 90 -0.98 -11.97 13.42
CA ALA A 90 -0.39 -12.51 12.21
C ALA A 90 0.16 -13.93 12.39
N GLU A 91 0.50 -14.32 13.65
CA GLU A 91 1.00 -15.66 13.97
C GLU A 91 -0.01 -16.75 13.57
N GLY A 92 0.46 -17.72 12.80
CA GLY A 92 -0.37 -18.86 12.35
C GLY A 92 -1.28 -18.56 11.17
N ILE A 93 -1.18 -17.38 10.55
CA ILE A 93 -1.94 -17.06 9.35
C ILE A 93 -1.05 -17.27 8.12
N ASP A 94 -1.21 -18.42 7.47
CA ASP A 94 -0.49 -18.74 6.22
C ASP A 94 -1.27 -18.34 4.96
N ASN A 95 -2.55 -18.02 5.10
CA ASN A 95 -3.44 -17.68 4.01
C ASN A 95 -3.27 -16.21 3.61
N ALA A 96 -2.98 -15.95 2.33
CA ALA A 96 -2.79 -14.61 1.76
C ALA A 96 -4.03 -13.71 1.91
N GLU A 97 -5.23 -14.27 1.79
CA GLU A 97 -6.50 -13.55 1.95
C GLU A 97 -6.70 -13.05 3.39
N ALA A 98 -6.40 -13.90 4.37
CA ALA A 98 -6.47 -13.51 5.78
C ALA A 98 -5.40 -12.46 6.14
N LYS A 99 -4.19 -12.55 5.57
CA LYS A 99 -3.16 -11.50 5.70
C LYS A 99 -3.62 -10.18 5.10
N GLN A 100 -4.21 -10.21 3.91
CA GLN A 100 -4.79 -9.02 3.27
C GLN A 100 -5.86 -8.37 4.15
N LYS A 101 -6.76 -9.15 4.74
CA LYS A 101 -7.80 -8.64 5.65
C LYS A 101 -7.20 -7.91 6.85
N ILE A 102 -6.15 -8.47 7.46
CA ILE A 102 -5.44 -7.82 8.57
C ILE A 102 -4.82 -6.50 8.12
N VAL A 103 -4.17 -6.47 6.94
CA VAL A 103 -3.59 -5.24 6.39
C VAL A 103 -4.64 -4.17 6.21
N VAL A 104 -5.77 -4.49 5.60
CA VAL A 104 -6.90 -3.56 5.40
C VAL A 104 -7.44 -3.04 6.74
N GLU A 105 -7.70 -3.92 7.71
CA GLU A 105 -8.20 -3.51 9.04
C GLU A 105 -7.20 -2.62 9.80
N LEU A 106 -5.91 -2.96 9.75
CA LEU A 106 -4.87 -2.18 10.40
C LEU A 106 -4.72 -0.82 9.74
N TYR A 107 -4.72 -0.80 8.41
CA TYR A 107 -4.61 0.42 7.64
C TYR A 107 -5.79 1.37 7.93
N ASP A 108 -7.02 0.87 7.90
CA ASP A 108 -8.21 1.66 8.20
C ASP A 108 -8.18 2.21 9.63
N LYS A 109 -7.91 1.36 10.62
CA LYS A 109 -7.80 1.79 12.03
C LYS A 109 -6.66 2.78 12.23
N PHE A 110 -5.51 2.53 11.61
CA PHE A 110 -4.36 3.40 11.70
C PHE A 110 -4.65 4.79 11.13
N PHE A 111 -5.16 4.87 9.89
CA PHE A 111 -5.49 6.18 9.28
C PHE A 111 -6.63 6.88 10.01
N THR A 112 -7.63 6.16 10.48
CA THR A 112 -8.74 6.75 11.24
C THR A 112 -8.26 7.34 12.56
N THR A 113 -7.28 6.73 13.22
CA THR A 113 -6.82 7.13 14.55
C THR A 113 -5.67 8.13 14.48
N ALA A 114 -4.67 7.87 13.67
CA ALA A 114 -3.44 8.66 13.62
C ALA A 114 -3.53 9.85 12.64
N PHE A 115 -4.27 9.69 11.53
CA PHE A 115 -4.35 10.68 10.47
C PHE A 115 -5.79 10.94 9.99
N PRO A 116 -6.74 11.30 10.88
CA PRO A 116 -8.15 11.46 10.52
C PRO A 116 -8.37 12.52 9.43
N LYS A 117 -7.62 13.63 9.49
CA LYS A 117 -7.70 14.70 8.47
C LYS A 117 -7.23 14.24 7.10
N VAL A 118 -6.19 13.41 7.03
CA VAL A 118 -5.69 12.85 5.76
C VAL A 118 -6.69 11.88 5.18
N LYS A 119 -7.27 11.02 6.01
CA LYS A 119 -8.34 10.09 5.60
C LYS A 119 -9.52 10.84 5.00
N GLU A 120 -9.96 11.92 5.64
CA GLU A 120 -11.07 12.75 5.17
C GLU A 120 -10.73 13.49 3.86
N GLN A 121 -9.56 14.13 3.79
CA GLN A 121 -9.12 14.90 2.62
C GLN A 121 -8.89 14.04 1.38
N LEU A 122 -8.36 12.83 1.54
CA LEU A 122 -8.06 11.91 0.45
C LEU A 122 -9.23 10.98 0.13
N GLY A 123 -10.31 11.01 0.92
CA GLY A 123 -11.46 10.15 0.72
C GLY A 123 -11.12 8.67 0.83
N ILE A 124 -10.22 8.31 1.75
CA ILE A 124 -9.80 6.91 1.95
C ILE A 124 -10.99 6.11 2.48
N VAL A 125 -11.63 5.37 1.59
CA VAL A 125 -12.76 4.47 1.88
C VAL A 125 -12.46 3.10 1.28
N TYR A 126 -12.63 2.06 2.08
CA TYR A 126 -12.45 0.69 1.60
C TYR A 126 -13.73 0.16 1.01
N THR A 127 -13.65 -0.30 -0.23
CA THR A 127 -14.75 -1.00 -0.87
C THR A 127 -14.79 -2.45 -0.34
N PRO A 128 -15.93 -2.93 0.18
CA PRO A 128 -16.06 -4.33 0.61
C PRO A 128 -15.69 -5.30 -0.52
N VAL A 129 -15.05 -6.41 -0.14
CA VAL A 129 -14.54 -7.40 -1.11
C VAL A 129 -15.65 -7.94 -2.01
N GLU A 130 -16.82 -8.17 -1.46
CA GLU A 130 -18.00 -8.66 -2.19
C GLU A 130 -18.48 -7.67 -3.26
N VAL A 131 -18.37 -6.37 -2.97
CA VAL A 131 -18.69 -5.31 -3.94
C VAL A 131 -17.63 -5.25 -5.04
N VAL A 132 -16.37 -5.39 -4.68
CA VAL A 132 -15.27 -5.45 -5.65
C VAL A 132 -15.44 -6.64 -6.59
N ASP A 133 -15.73 -7.82 -6.07
CA ASP A 133 -15.97 -9.02 -6.86
C ASP A 133 -17.16 -8.82 -7.81
N PHE A 134 -18.26 -8.26 -7.30
CA PHE A 134 -19.43 -7.95 -8.13
C PHE A 134 -19.07 -7.00 -9.28
N ILE A 135 -18.28 -5.95 -9.01
CA ILE A 135 -17.85 -4.99 -10.04
C ILE A 135 -16.99 -5.68 -11.09
N ILE A 136 -16.00 -6.49 -10.68
CA ILE A 136 -15.10 -7.21 -11.60
C ILE A 136 -15.90 -8.14 -12.52
N HIS A 137 -16.80 -8.95 -11.97
CA HIS A 137 -17.62 -9.87 -12.76
C HIS A 137 -18.62 -9.12 -13.64
N SER A 138 -19.15 -7.98 -13.19
CA SER A 138 -20.03 -7.14 -14.01
C SER A 138 -19.30 -6.53 -15.20
N VAL A 139 -18.05 -6.05 -14.99
CA VAL A 139 -17.21 -5.54 -16.08
C VAL A 139 -16.89 -6.65 -17.09
N GLU A 140 -16.52 -7.84 -16.62
CA GLU A 140 -16.28 -9.01 -17.48
C GLU A 140 -17.51 -9.33 -18.33
N HIS A 141 -18.69 -9.40 -17.70
CA HIS A 141 -19.96 -9.67 -18.40
C HIS A 141 -20.25 -8.61 -19.47
N VAL A 142 -20.14 -7.32 -19.13
CA VAL A 142 -20.39 -6.23 -20.08
C VAL A 142 -19.37 -6.24 -21.23
N LEU A 143 -18.10 -6.51 -20.95
CA LEU A 143 -17.08 -6.64 -21.99
C LEU A 143 -17.42 -7.76 -22.97
N GLN A 144 -17.86 -8.90 -22.50
CA GLN A 144 -18.24 -10.03 -23.35
C GLN A 144 -19.48 -9.71 -24.19
N GLU A 145 -20.54 -9.23 -23.55
CA GLU A 145 -21.85 -9.00 -24.20
C GLU A 145 -21.84 -7.82 -25.17
N GLN A 146 -21.14 -6.74 -24.85
CA GLN A 146 -21.23 -5.51 -25.63
C GLN A 146 -20.05 -5.31 -26.59
N PHE A 147 -18.88 -5.89 -26.28
CA PHE A 147 -17.64 -5.67 -27.03
C PHE A 147 -17.02 -6.94 -27.59
N GLY A 148 -17.51 -8.12 -27.19
CA GLY A 148 -16.93 -9.41 -27.61
C GLY A 148 -15.52 -9.65 -27.09
N HIS A 149 -15.15 -9.03 -25.98
CA HIS A 149 -13.86 -9.12 -25.33
C HIS A 149 -13.98 -9.61 -23.88
N SER A 150 -12.87 -10.10 -23.34
CA SER A 150 -12.74 -10.50 -21.93
C SER A 150 -11.61 -9.72 -21.27
N LEU A 151 -11.70 -9.54 -19.95
CA LEU A 151 -10.58 -9.04 -19.14
C LEU A 151 -9.32 -9.92 -19.31
N ASN A 152 -9.48 -11.20 -19.71
CA ASN A 152 -8.37 -12.11 -20.00
C ASN A 152 -7.67 -11.82 -21.33
N ASP A 153 -8.33 -11.17 -22.29
CA ASP A 153 -7.81 -10.99 -23.64
C ASP A 153 -6.54 -10.15 -23.63
N ARG A 154 -5.57 -10.53 -24.44
CA ARG A 154 -4.38 -9.69 -24.71
C ARG A 154 -4.79 -8.42 -25.45
N GLY A 155 -4.24 -7.28 -25.03
CA GLY A 155 -4.60 -5.98 -25.58
C GLY A 155 -5.69 -5.27 -24.76
N VAL A 156 -6.48 -5.97 -23.96
CA VAL A 156 -7.40 -5.37 -23.00
C VAL A 156 -6.60 -4.88 -21.77
N LYS A 157 -6.39 -3.58 -21.70
CA LYS A 157 -5.65 -2.93 -20.61
C LYS A 157 -6.59 -2.53 -19.48
N ILE A 158 -6.15 -2.75 -18.27
CA ILE A 158 -6.90 -2.47 -17.05
C ILE A 158 -6.15 -1.40 -16.28
N ILE A 159 -6.86 -0.35 -15.88
CA ILE A 159 -6.30 0.72 -15.04
C ILE A 159 -7.14 0.90 -13.79
N ASP A 160 -6.46 0.91 -12.66
CA ASP A 160 -7.01 1.34 -11.37
C ASP A 160 -6.32 2.66 -10.97
N PRO A 161 -6.95 3.81 -11.22
CA PRO A 161 -6.32 5.11 -10.99
C PRO A 161 -6.28 5.52 -9.52
N PHE A 162 -7.00 4.82 -8.64
CA PHE A 162 -7.13 5.08 -7.20
C PHE A 162 -6.99 3.79 -6.41
N THR A 163 -5.87 3.12 -6.59
CA THR A 163 -5.65 1.72 -6.19
C THR A 163 -5.84 1.46 -4.70
N GLY A 164 -5.56 2.43 -3.83
CA GLY A 164 -5.56 2.24 -2.39
C GLY A 164 -4.66 1.08 -1.99
N THR A 165 -5.18 0.16 -1.19
CA THR A 165 -4.47 -1.07 -0.76
C THR A 165 -4.41 -2.16 -1.85
N GLY A 166 -4.79 -1.85 -3.08
CA GLY A 166 -4.75 -2.80 -4.19
C GLY A 166 -5.86 -3.86 -4.18
N THR A 167 -6.97 -3.61 -3.50
CA THR A 167 -8.04 -4.60 -3.36
C THR A 167 -8.61 -5.03 -4.72
N PHE A 168 -8.89 -4.07 -5.63
CA PHE A 168 -9.37 -4.40 -6.98
C PHE A 168 -8.36 -5.24 -7.76
N ILE A 169 -7.09 -4.88 -7.74
CA ILE A 169 -6.04 -5.63 -8.44
C ILE A 169 -5.91 -7.05 -7.88
N THR A 170 -5.86 -7.17 -6.55
CA THR A 170 -5.74 -8.47 -5.88
C THR A 170 -6.93 -9.36 -6.18
N ARG A 171 -8.16 -8.83 -6.09
CA ARG A 171 -9.39 -9.60 -6.37
C ARG A 171 -9.50 -9.99 -7.84
N LEU A 172 -9.10 -9.11 -8.75
CA LEU A 172 -9.04 -9.41 -10.19
C LEU A 172 -8.09 -10.59 -10.47
N LEU A 173 -6.89 -10.58 -9.89
CA LEU A 173 -5.92 -11.68 -10.05
C LEU A 173 -6.40 -12.99 -9.42
N GLN A 174 -7.23 -12.93 -8.38
CA GLN A 174 -7.81 -14.11 -7.70
C GLN A 174 -9.14 -14.58 -8.33
N SER A 175 -9.75 -13.79 -9.21
CA SER A 175 -11.10 -14.07 -9.76
C SER A 175 -11.20 -15.33 -10.61
N GLY A 176 -10.07 -15.86 -11.09
CA GLY A 176 -10.05 -16.94 -12.07
C GLY A 176 -10.35 -16.51 -13.51
N ILE A 177 -10.67 -15.24 -13.76
CA ILE A 177 -10.94 -14.70 -15.09
C ILE A 177 -9.64 -14.66 -15.92
N ILE A 178 -8.54 -14.25 -15.30
CA ILE A 178 -7.24 -14.09 -15.96
C ILE A 178 -6.45 -15.39 -15.85
N HIS A 179 -6.07 -15.96 -16.99
CA HIS A 179 -5.35 -17.23 -17.04
C HIS A 179 -3.83 -17.05 -17.08
N ASP A 180 -3.33 -16.07 -17.86
CA ASP A 180 -1.89 -15.71 -17.91
C ASP A 180 -1.62 -14.54 -16.98
N LEU A 181 -1.63 -14.83 -15.67
CA LEU A 181 -1.47 -13.82 -14.60
C LEU A 181 -0.17 -13.04 -14.72
N GLU A 182 0.93 -13.71 -15.06
CA GLU A 182 2.25 -13.06 -15.15
C GLU A 182 2.30 -12.04 -16.27
N TYR A 183 1.82 -12.41 -17.46
CA TYR A 183 1.77 -11.51 -18.60
C TYR A 183 0.86 -10.31 -18.32
N LYS A 184 -0.37 -10.59 -17.85
CA LYS A 184 -1.39 -9.57 -17.59
C LYS A 184 -0.92 -8.55 -16.56
N TYR A 185 -0.38 -9.04 -15.45
CA TYR A 185 0.14 -8.20 -14.37
C TYR A 185 1.30 -7.31 -14.82
N LYS A 186 2.25 -7.86 -15.61
CA LYS A 186 3.42 -7.11 -16.06
C LYS A 186 3.15 -6.11 -17.18
N ASN A 187 2.15 -6.35 -18.02
CA ASN A 187 2.02 -5.63 -19.28
C ASN A 187 0.71 -4.87 -19.43
N GLU A 188 -0.35 -5.25 -18.74
CA GLU A 188 -1.70 -4.78 -19.04
C GLU A 188 -2.51 -4.33 -17.81
N ILE A 189 -1.95 -4.44 -16.60
CA ILE A 189 -2.54 -3.88 -15.39
C ILE A 189 -1.73 -2.66 -14.97
N PHE A 190 -2.43 -1.53 -14.81
CA PHE A 190 -1.85 -0.26 -14.40
C PHE A 190 -2.55 0.20 -13.12
N ALA A 191 -1.75 0.53 -12.12
CA ALA A 191 -2.22 1.00 -10.84
C ALA A 191 -1.60 2.36 -10.53
N ASN A 192 -2.39 3.27 -9.99
CA ASN A 192 -1.90 4.55 -9.52
C ASN A 192 -2.44 4.82 -8.13
N GLU A 193 -1.57 5.29 -7.23
CA GLU A 193 -1.93 5.67 -5.88
C GLU A 193 -1.16 6.92 -5.46
N ILE A 194 -1.86 7.87 -4.85
CA ILE A 194 -1.26 9.12 -4.36
C ILE A 194 -0.69 8.96 -2.95
N VAL A 195 -1.25 8.04 -2.17
CA VAL A 195 -0.79 7.74 -0.81
C VAL A 195 0.34 6.74 -0.88
N LEU A 196 1.52 7.15 -0.48
CA LEU A 196 2.76 6.36 -0.62
C LEU A 196 2.73 5.02 0.13
N LEU A 197 1.86 4.88 1.12
CA LEU A 197 1.74 3.71 1.99
C LEU A 197 0.44 2.92 1.81
N ALA A 198 -0.33 3.24 0.78
CA ALA A 198 -1.51 2.46 0.47
C ALA A 198 -1.17 1.13 -0.19
#